data_99b066d8b533bb8dc427d69cd69ee13c
#
_entry.id   99b066d8b533bb8dc427d69cd69ee13c
#
_cell.length_a   1.000
_cell.length_b   1.000
_cell.length_c   1.000
_cell.angle_alpha   90.00
_cell.angle_beta   90.00
_cell.angle_gamma   90.00
#
_symmetry.space_group_name_H-M   'P 1'
#
loop_
_entity.id
_entity.type
_entity.pdbx_description
1 polymer ?
#
loop_
_entity_poly.entity_id
_entity_poly.type
_entity_poly.pdbx_seq_one_letter_code
_entity_poly.pdbx_strand_id
1 'polypeptide(L)'
;MATAQHRAAYRALVREVNRASIYPRATRPNTVAAHMRAIFEERRDGNDSDNERFFHDMRNAATFMRSQRMHKTLLERYNPLLGLSTEERVKKTAHRVGLDMPVGPKDEE
;
A
#
# COMPACT_ATOMS: atom_id res chain seq x y z
N MET A 1 -21.05 -6.65 20.86
CA MET A 1 -21.46 -7.22 19.56
C MET A 1 -20.96 -6.35 18.41
N ALA A 2 -20.39 -6.96 17.38
CA ALA A 2 -19.94 -6.20 16.21
C ALA A 2 -21.14 -5.69 15.41
N THR A 3 -21.23 -4.38 15.25
CA THR A 3 -22.25 -3.72 14.45
C THR A 3 -21.91 -3.76 12.96
N ALA A 4 -22.87 -3.36 12.12
CA ALA A 4 -22.64 -3.20 10.69
C ALA A 4 -21.47 -2.23 10.40
N GLN A 5 -21.31 -1.19 11.22
CA GLN A 5 -20.19 -0.24 11.11
C GLN A 5 -18.83 -0.88 11.40
N HIS A 6 -18.76 -1.75 12.41
CA HIS A 6 -17.54 -2.49 12.72
C HIS A 6 -17.13 -3.41 11.58
N ARG A 7 -18.08 -4.11 11.01
CA ARG A 7 -17.84 -4.99 9.85
C ARG A 7 -17.42 -4.19 8.62
N ALA A 8 -18.03 -3.04 8.39
CA ALA A 8 -17.67 -2.15 7.29
C ALA A 8 -16.24 -1.61 7.45
N ALA A 9 -15.86 -1.20 8.66
CA ALA A 9 -14.51 -0.74 8.96
C ALA A 9 -13.46 -1.85 8.75
N TYR A 10 -13.77 -3.06 9.19
CA TYR A 10 -12.90 -4.22 8.97
C TYR A 10 -12.70 -4.50 7.47
N ARG A 11 -13.79 -4.50 6.70
CA ARG A 11 -13.71 -4.70 5.24
C ARG A 11 -12.90 -3.61 4.54
N ALA A 12 -13.07 -2.36 4.99
CA ALA A 12 -12.29 -1.23 4.46
C ALA A 12 -10.80 -1.42 4.74
N LEU A 13 -10.45 -1.83 5.95
CA LEU A 13 -9.07 -2.11 6.32
C LEU A 13 -8.47 -3.24 5.49
N VAL A 14 -9.18 -4.34 5.32
CA VAL A 14 -8.73 -5.48 4.51
C VAL A 14 -8.53 -5.08 3.05
N ARG A 15 -9.43 -4.26 2.50
CA ARG A 15 -9.27 -3.74 1.13
C ARG A 15 -8.01 -2.90 0.99
N GLU A 16 -7.72 -2.04 1.95
CA GLU A 16 -6.50 -1.22 1.90
C GLU A 16 -5.23 -2.07 2.04
N VAL A 17 -5.23 -3.07 2.90
CA VAL A 17 -4.12 -4.02 3.01
C VAL A 17 -3.88 -4.74 1.68
N ASN A 18 -4.95 -5.19 1.03
CA ASN A 18 -4.84 -5.86 -0.26
C ASN A 18 -4.33 -4.93 -1.37
N ARG A 19 -4.77 -3.66 -1.38
CA ARG A 19 -4.29 -2.66 -2.34
C ARG A 19 -2.83 -2.29 -2.12
N ALA A 20 -2.37 -2.32 -0.88
CA ALA A 20 -0.98 -2.05 -0.53
C ALA A 20 -0.04 -3.22 -0.89
N SER A 21 -0.58 -4.41 -1.10
CA SER A 21 0.21 -5.59 -1.46
C SER A 21 0.82 -5.44 -2.86
N ILE A 22 2.10 -5.76 -2.98
CA ILE A 22 2.83 -5.80 -4.26
C ILE A 22 2.61 -7.09 -5.03
N TYR A 23 2.04 -8.11 -4.39
CA TYR A 23 1.82 -9.41 -5.00
C TYR A 23 0.44 -9.49 -5.67
N PRO A 24 0.32 -10.19 -6.81
CA PRO A 24 -0.99 -10.46 -7.40
C PRO A 24 -1.82 -11.36 -6.49
N ARG A 25 -3.13 -11.34 -6.68
CA ARG A 25 -4.07 -12.08 -5.84
C ARG A 25 -3.73 -13.57 -5.68
N ALA A 26 -3.27 -14.21 -6.75
CA ALA A 26 -2.97 -15.64 -6.74
C ALA A 26 -1.77 -16.01 -5.86
N THR A 27 -0.78 -15.12 -5.76
CA THR A 27 0.48 -15.37 -5.03
C THR A 27 0.60 -14.54 -3.76
N ARG A 28 -0.43 -13.75 -3.44
CA ARG A 28 -0.41 -12.86 -2.27
C ARG A 28 -0.34 -13.65 -0.98
N PRO A 29 0.62 -13.34 -0.09
CA PRO A 29 0.66 -13.94 1.24
C PRO A 29 -0.61 -13.61 2.03
N ASN A 30 -1.16 -14.59 2.70
CA ASN A 30 -2.39 -14.45 3.49
C ASN A 30 -2.12 -14.07 4.96
N THR A 31 -0.87 -13.87 5.33
CA THR A 31 -0.45 -13.69 6.72
C THR A 31 -1.11 -12.47 7.38
N VAL A 32 -1.06 -11.31 6.73
CA VAL A 32 -1.60 -10.06 7.29
C VAL A 32 -3.12 -10.13 7.38
N ALA A 33 -3.79 -10.60 6.31
CA ALA A 33 -5.24 -10.71 6.29
C ALA A 33 -5.75 -11.72 7.33
N ALA A 34 -5.09 -12.86 7.47
CA ALA A 34 -5.43 -13.87 8.48
C ALA A 34 -5.24 -13.33 9.91
N HIS A 35 -4.17 -12.59 10.15
CA HIS A 35 -3.90 -11.98 11.44
C HIS A 35 -4.94 -10.92 11.81
N MET A 36 -5.30 -10.06 10.87
CA MET A 36 -6.36 -9.06 11.04
C MET A 36 -7.71 -9.71 11.35
N ARG A 37 -8.03 -10.79 10.66
CA ARG A 37 -9.26 -11.55 10.90
C ARG A 37 -9.27 -12.16 12.30
N ALA A 38 -8.16 -12.73 12.74
CA ALA A 38 -8.03 -13.30 14.08
C ALA A 38 -8.25 -12.22 15.16
N ILE A 39 -7.64 -11.06 15.02
CA ILE A 39 -7.82 -9.92 15.94
C ILE A 39 -9.29 -9.47 15.95
N PHE A 40 -9.92 -9.36 14.80
CA PHE A 40 -11.33 -8.97 14.70
C PHE A 40 -12.25 -9.96 15.40
N GLU A 41 -12.06 -11.25 15.19
CA GLU A 41 -12.86 -12.30 15.82
C GLU A 41 -12.66 -12.33 17.34
N GLU A 42 -11.44 -12.18 17.81
CA GLU A 42 -11.13 -12.11 19.23
C GLU A 42 -11.84 -10.95 19.93
N ARG A 43 -11.90 -9.79 19.27
CA ARG A 43 -12.46 -8.58 19.87
C ARG A 43 -13.94 -8.36 19.58
N ARG A 44 -14.52 -9.17 18.72
CA ARG A 44 -15.92 -9.02 18.32
C ARG A 44 -16.89 -9.10 19.48
N ASP A 45 -16.62 -9.98 20.44
CA ASP A 45 -17.46 -10.26 21.59
C ASP A 45 -17.02 -9.52 22.86
N GLY A 46 -16.12 -8.55 22.75
CA GLY A 46 -15.69 -7.73 23.86
C GLY A 46 -16.79 -6.76 24.34
N ASN A 47 -16.52 -6.03 25.42
CA ASN A 47 -17.46 -5.02 25.92
C ASN A 47 -17.55 -3.83 24.95
N ASP A 48 -18.60 -3.00 25.09
CA ASP A 48 -18.87 -1.89 24.19
C ASP A 48 -17.73 -0.86 24.15
N SER A 49 -17.07 -0.61 25.27
CA SER A 49 -15.95 0.33 25.35
C SER A 49 -14.75 -0.16 24.55
N ASP A 50 -14.40 -1.43 24.66
CA ASP A 50 -13.30 -2.04 23.91
C ASP A 50 -13.64 -2.12 22.44
N ASN A 51 -14.88 -2.41 22.09
CA ASN A 51 -15.35 -2.44 20.71
C ASN A 51 -15.27 -1.06 20.04
N GLU A 52 -15.62 0.00 20.76
CA GLU A 52 -15.46 1.37 20.25
C GLU A 52 -14.01 1.75 19.99
N ARG A 53 -13.12 1.42 20.92
CA ARG A 53 -11.67 1.63 20.72
C ARG A 53 -11.16 0.86 19.53
N PHE A 54 -11.54 -0.40 19.42
CA PHE A 54 -11.14 -1.24 18.28
C PHE A 54 -11.68 -0.72 16.96
N PHE A 55 -12.90 -0.23 16.94
CA PHE A 55 -13.49 0.43 15.76
C PHE A 55 -12.70 1.67 15.35
N HIS A 56 -12.35 2.52 16.30
CA HIS A 56 -11.49 3.68 16.04
C HIS A 56 -10.12 3.27 15.51
N ASP A 57 -9.52 2.27 16.10
CA ASP A 57 -8.21 1.77 15.66
C ASP A 57 -8.26 1.22 14.23
N MET A 58 -9.31 0.48 13.89
CA MET A 58 -9.50 0.00 12.52
C MET A 58 -9.68 1.14 11.53
N ARG A 59 -10.46 2.15 11.88
CA ARG A 59 -10.64 3.35 11.03
C ARG A 59 -9.35 4.11 10.83
N ASN A 60 -8.60 4.31 11.90
CA ASN A 60 -7.32 4.99 11.87
C ASN A 60 -6.31 4.21 11.03
N ALA A 61 -6.26 2.89 11.18
CA ALA A 61 -5.39 2.04 10.37
C ALA A 61 -5.76 2.10 8.89
N ALA A 62 -7.04 2.03 8.54
CA ALA A 62 -7.50 2.14 7.16
C ALA A 62 -7.17 3.50 6.55
N THR A 63 -7.37 4.59 7.31
CA THR A 63 -7.02 5.95 6.89
C THR A 63 -5.51 6.08 6.67
N PHE A 64 -4.71 5.54 7.58
CA PHE A 64 -3.26 5.55 7.46
C PHE A 64 -2.79 4.81 6.20
N MET A 65 -3.28 3.61 5.98
CA MET A 65 -2.93 2.80 4.80
C MET A 65 -3.32 3.49 3.50
N ARG A 66 -4.51 4.08 3.46
CA ARG A 66 -4.98 4.86 2.31
C ARG A 66 -4.08 6.08 2.07
N SER A 67 -3.73 6.80 3.13
CA SER A 67 -2.86 7.98 3.05
C SER A 67 -1.48 7.63 2.52
N GLN A 68 -0.91 6.52 2.97
CA GLN A 68 0.37 6.01 2.47
C GLN A 68 0.29 5.67 0.99
N ARG A 69 -0.76 4.99 0.57
CA ARG A 69 -0.97 4.64 -0.84
C ARG A 69 -1.12 5.88 -1.70
N MET A 70 -1.93 6.85 -1.26
CA MET A 70 -2.11 8.12 -1.98
C MET A 70 -0.83 8.94 -2.04
N HIS A 71 -0.08 8.98 -0.94
CA HIS A 71 1.21 9.66 -0.90
C HIS A 71 2.19 9.08 -1.92
N LYS A 72 2.29 7.76 -2.00
CA LYS A 72 3.13 7.09 -2.99
C LYS A 72 2.69 7.41 -4.42
N THR A 73 1.39 7.37 -4.68
CA THR A 73 0.81 7.71 -6.00
C THR A 73 1.14 9.15 -6.39
N LEU A 74 1.00 10.09 -5.46
CA LEU A 74 1.30 11.50 -5.70
C LEU A 74 2.79 11.74 -5.92
N LEU A 75 3.65 11.06 -5.17
CA LEU A 75 5.09 11.14 -5.38
C LEU A 75 5.47 10.65 -6.79
N GLU A 76 4.92 9.53 -7.22
CA GLU A 76 5.17 8.99 -8.55
C GLU A 76 4.66 9.94 -9.65
N ARG A 77 3.53 10.60 -9.41
CA ARG A 77 2.92 11.54 -10.37
C ARG A 77 3.72 12.83 -10.51
N TYR A 78 4.10 13.44 -9.39
CA TYR A 78 4.74 14.77 -9.38
C TYR A 78 6.26 14.69 -9.32
N ASN A 79 6.81 13.56 -9.00
CA ASN A 79 8.25 13.30 -9.00
C ASN A 79 8.55 11.93 -9.60
N PRO A 80 8.39 11.77 -10.92
CA PRO A 80 8.53 10.47 -11.58
C PRO A 80 9.96 9.91 -11.52
N LEU A 81 10.93 10.73 -11.12
CA LEU A 81 12.34 10.32 -10.97
C LEU A 81 12.65 9.77 -9.58
N LEU A 82 11.67 9.81 -8.66
CA LEU A 82 11.86 9.30 -7.30
C LEU A 82 12.05 7.78 -7.31
N GLY A 83 13.05 7.31 -6.56
CA GLY A 83 13.35 5.88 -6.45
C GLY A 83 14.11 5.29 -7.62
N LEU A 84 14.48 6.07 -8.61
CA LEU A 84 15.28 5.63 -9.73
C LEU A 84 16.78 5.75 -9.43
N SER A 85 17.58 4.89 -10.05
CA SER A 85 19.02 5.01 -10.03
C SER A 85 19.45 6.26 -10.79
N THR A 86 20.71 6.70 -10.57
CA THR A 86 21.25 7.87 -11.27
C THR A 86 21.20 7.70 -12.78
N GLU A 87 21.54 6.51 -13.28
CA GLU A 87 21.50 6.20 -14.72
C GLU A 87 20.09 6.28 -15.29
N GLU A 88 19.12 5.72 -14.59
CA GLU A 88 17.71 5.79 -14.99
C GLU A 88 17.17 7.20 -15.00
N ARG A 89 17.56 8.03 -14.02
CA ARG A 89 17.19 9.45 -13.97
C ARG A 89 17.72 10.21 -15.16
N VAL A 90 19.00 10.02 -15.46
CA VAL A 90 19.67 10.67 -16.61
C VAL A 90 18.99 10.24 -17.91
N LYS A 91 18.72 8.96 -18.08
CA LYS A 91 18.03 8.42 -19.25
C LYS A 91 16.64 9.01 -19.43
N LYS A 92 15.84 9.05 -18.37
CA LYS A 92 14.49 9.65 -18.44
C LYS A 92 14.51 11.14 -18.68
N THR A 93 15.47 11.84 -18.10
CA THR A 93 15.65 13.29 -18.35
C THR A 93 16.01 13.54 -19.80
N ALA A 94 16.93 12.75 -20.38
CA ALA A 94 17.30 12.83 -21.78
C ALA A 94 16.10 12.57 -22.69
N HIS A 95 15.31 11.53 -22.43
CA HIS A 95 14.10 11.21 -23.20
C HIS A 95 13.05 12.33 -23.13
N ARG A 96 12.93 13.01 -22.00
CA ARG A 96 11.98 14.12 -21.83
C ARG A 96 12.29 15.30 -22.76
N VAL A 97 13.55 15.55 -23.04
CA VAL A 97 13.98 16.63 -23.95
C VAL A 97 14.24 16.11 -25.37
N GLY A 98 13.87 14.88 -25.67
CA GLY A 98 13.96 14.31 -27.00
C GLY A 98 15.33 13.76 -27.38
N LEU A 99 16.21 13.55 -26.39
CA LEU A 99 17.54 12.98 -26.59
C LEU A 99 17.59 11.54 -26.12
N ASP A 100 18.48 10.74 -26.73
CA ASP A 100 18.78 9.40 -26.29
C ASP A 100 20.14 9.37 -25.61
N MET A 101 20.31 8.35 -24.75
CA MET A 101 21.59 8.13 -24.10
C MET A 101 22.63 7.65 -25.13
N PRO A 102 23.89 8.07 -25.00
CA PRO A 102 24.94 7.54 -25.87
C PRO A 102 25.07 6.03 -25.65
N VAL A 103 25.31 5.33 -26.75
CA VAL A 103 25.58 3.89 -26.71
C VAL A 103 26.94 3.68 -26.08
N GLY A 104 27.00 3.04 -24.91
CA GLY A 104 28.25 2.71 -24.26
C GLY A 104 29.09 1.71 -25.06
N PRO A 105 30.39 1.58 -24.78
CA PRO A 105 31.18 0.55 -25.40
C PRO A 105 30.55 -0.80 -25.08
N LYS A 106 30.30 -1.60 -26.13
CA LYS A 106 29.90 -2.98 -25.93
C LYS A 106 31.09 -3.68 -25.28
N ASP A 107 30.85 -4.33 -24.15
CA ASP A 107 31.83 -5.24 -23.60
C ASP A 107 32.11 -6.27 -24.67
N GLU A 108 33.25 -6.14 -25.34
CA GLU A 108 33.74 -7.15 -26.24
C GLU A 108 34.20 -8.30 -25.36
N GLU A 109 33.39 -9.35 -25.31
CA GLU A 109 33.88 -10.64 -24.83
C GLU A 109 34.85 -11.27 -25.85
#